data_71a782d55a1e80b67c4dc3214a8389b9
#
_entry.id   71a782d55a1e80b67c4dc3214a8389b9
#
_cell.length_a   1.000
_cell.length_b   1.000
_cell.length_c   1.000
_cell.angle_alpha   90.00
_cell.angle_beta   90.00
_cell.angle_gamma   90.00
#
_symmetry.space_group_name_H-M   'P 1'
#
loop_
_entity.id
_entity.type
_entity.pdbx_description
1 polymer ?
#
loop_
_entity_poly.entity_id
_entity_poly.type
_entity_poly.pdbx_seq_one_letter_code
_entity_poly.pdbx_strand_id
1 'polypeptide(L)'
;MKVRELREKFPGLAQECYGRELVYLDNAATSQRCVAAMDVLSDVSINHNANVHRSVYKLAAEATKAYEDTRDFVREYLNARSREEIIFTSGTTFSINLVARTFGEKFIGKGDNIVVGESEHHSNIVPWQLLCERTGAEIRVLPITPRGDYDVERLRELVDAHTKLVCVAQISNVLGVINPIDEIVAFSHSKGAKVLVDGAQGAVHLMVDVQKMDYDFYAFSGHKMFASKGTGVLYAKKELLEEMPPFLGGGEMIGTVSFEKTTFAELPYKFEAGTPNFNVIPTLKPAMALLKETMEDAELTENLESINRYVYDALMADDRIVLAGGKAGVENRIPLFSIIVKGVHHEDLALVMDKMGVALRSGHMCAEPLMGRLGVTGILRASFAPYNTLEEAEEFIKCLNRAIDILL
;
A
#
# COMPACT_ATOMS: atom_id res chain seq x y z
N MET A 1 15.89 12.68 -15.24
CA MET A 1 15.52 13.85 -14.38
C MET A 1 16.41 13.84 -13.15
N LYS A 2 17.01 14.98 -12.80
CA LYS A 2 17.85 15.05 -11.57
C LYS A 2 16.99 14.97 -10.31
N VAL A 3 17.50 14.34 -9.26
CA VAL A 3 16.78 14.23 -7.97
C VAL A 3 16.35 15.60 -7.44
N ARG A 4 17.18 16.64 -7.61
CA ARG A 4 16.83 18.03 -7.21
C ARG A 4 15.63 18.57 -7.95
N GLU A 5 15.51 18.31 -9.26
CA GLU A 5 14.36 18.70 -10.10
C GLU A 5 13.08 17.97 -9.67
N LEU A 6 13.22 16.68 -9.28
CA LEU A 6 12.10 15.94 -8.71
C LEU A 6 11.66 16.54 -7.37
N ARG A 7 12.59 16.89 -6.47
CA ARG A 7 12.27 17.48 -5.15
C ARG A 7 11.47 18.78 -5.24
N GLU A 8 11.73 19.62 -6.25
CA GLU A 8 10.99 20.86 -6.48
C GLU A 8 9.49 20.63 -6.71
N LYS A 9 9.11 19.44 -7.17
CA LYS A 9 7.70 19.01 -7.31
C LYS A 9 7.04 18.68 -5.96
N PHE A 10 7.78 18.70 -4.84
CA PHE A 10 7.33 18.36 -3.48
C PHE A 10 7.70 19.46 -2.46
N PRO A 11 7.02 20.61 -2.47
CA PRO A 11 7.38 21.76 -1.64
C PRO A 11 7.34 21.48 -0.14
N GLY A 12 6.62 20.43 0.30
CA GLY A 12 6.61 19.97 1.68
C GLY A 12 7.98 19.53 2.21
N LEU A 13 8.94 19.22 1.32
CA LEU A 13 10.31 18.83 1.68
C LEU A 13 11.23 20.02 1.97
N ALA A 14 10.83 21.25 1.61
CA ALA A 14 11.61 22.46 1.84
C ALA A 14 11.39 23.11 3.23
N GLN A 15 10.82 22.34 4.17
CA GLN A 15 10.55 22.82 5.52
C GLN A 15 11.78 22.65 6.41
N GLU A 16 11.86 23.49 7.45
CA GLU A 16 12.82 23.36 8.53
C GLU A 16 12.16 22.78 9.78
N CYS A 17 12.88 21.90 10.46
CA CYS A 17 12.52 21.34 11.75
C CYS A 17 13.60 21.67 12.78
N TYR A 18 13.25 22.41 13.82
CA TYR A 18 14.18 22.85 14.88
C TYR A 18 15.40 23.62 14.35
N GLY A 19 15.23 24.45 13.29
CA GLY A 19 16.30 25.22 12.64
C GLY A 19 17.27 24.36 11.80
N ARG A 20 16.84 23.21 11.36
CA ARG A 20 17.55 22.28 10.46
C ARG A 20 16.68 21.94 9.26
N GLU A 21 17.30 21.63 8.14
CA GLU A 21 16.59 21.07 6.98
C GLU A 21 15.89 19.77 7.37
N LEU A 22 14.65 19.59 6.90
CA LEU A 22 13.88 18.39 7.14
C LEU A 22 14.42 17.21 6.31
N VAL A 23 14.84 16.15 6.98
CA VAL A 23 15.09 14.83 6.37
C VAL A 23 13.86 13.96 6.60
N TYR A 24 12.99 13.85 5.58
CA TYR A 24 11.71 13.13 5.67
C TYR A 24 11.86 11.67 5.25
N LEU A 25 11.80 10.73 6.19
CA LEU A 25 12.01 9.29 6.00
C LEU A 25 10.84 8.44 6.51
N ASP A 26 9.61 8.98 6.55
CA ASP A 26 8.39 8.20 6.89
C ASP A 26 7.49 7.97 5.65
N ASN A 27 8.10 7.75 4.48
CA ASN A 27 7.40 7.59 3.21
C ASN A 27 6.49 6.36 3.15
N ALA A 28 6.86 5.28 3.82
CA ALA A 28 6.04 4.06 3.88
C ALA A 28 4.75 4.23 4.69
N ALA A 29 4.65 5.27 5.53
CA ALA A 29 3.40 5.65 6.17
C ALA A 29 2.56 6.56 5.26
N THR A 30 3.17 7.61 4.71
CA THR A 30 2.58 8.50 3.69
C THR A 30 3.70 9.24 2.96
N SER A 31 3.68 9.25 1.63
CA SER A 31 4.62 10.07 0.87
C SER A 31 4.23 11.54 0.88
N GLN A 32 5.16 12.43 0.53
CA GLN A 32 4.85 13.83 0.27
C GLN A 32 3.98 13.93 -1.00
N ARG A 33 3.18 15.00 -1.07
CA ARG A 33 2.26 15.21 -2.19
C ARG A 33 2.92 16.04 -3.27
N CYS A 34 2.79 15.60 -4.52
CA CYS A 34 3.30 16.39 -5.64
C CYS A 34 2.38 17.58 -5.95
N VAL A 35 2.97 18.67 -6.40
CA VAL A 35 2.24 19.91 -6.81
C VAL A 35 1.16 19.58 -7.81
N ALA A 36 1.46 18.79 -8.85
CA ALA A 36 0.49 18.43 -9.89
C ALA A 36 -0.79 17.76 -9.36
N ALA A 37 -0.70 16.94 -8.30
CA ALA A 37 -1.88 16.36 -7.66
C ALA A 37 -2.67 17.41 -6.87
N MET A 38 -1.99 18.39 -6.25
CA MET A 38 -2.64 19.48 -5.50
C MET A 38 -3.30 20.50 -6.43
N ASP A 39 -2.70 20.77 -7.58
CA ASP A 39 -3.27 21.62 -8.61
C ASP A 39 -4.60 21.04 -9.14
N VAL A 40 -4.64 19.74 -9.43
CA VAL A 40 -5.87 19.04 -9.83
C VAL A 40 -6.91 19.07 -8.72
N LEU A 41 -6.53 18.85 -7.46
CA LEU A 41 -7.45 18.94 -6.32
C LEU A 41 -8.07 20.33 -6.21
N SER A 42 -7.24 21.36 -6.32
CA SER A 42 -7.67 22.77 -6.27
C SER A 42 -8.59 23.11 -7.43
N ASP A 43 -8.20 22.76 -8.65
CA ASP A 43 -8.95 23.05 -9.87
C ASP A 43 -10.34 22.38 -9.85
N VAL A 44 -10.40 21.09 -9.57
CA VAL A 44 -11.68 20.35 -9.49
C VAL A 44 -12.57 20.92 -8.38
N SER A 45 -11.99 21.25 -7.22
CA SER A 45 -12.77 21.74 -6.07
C SER A 45 -13.30 23.16 -6.28
N ILE A 46 -12.59 24.02 -7.00
CA ILE A 46 -12.94 25.44 -7.18
C ILE A 46 -13.70 25.66 -8.49
N ASN A 47 -13.20 25.10 -9.59
CA ASN A 47 -13.66 25.42 -10.93
C ASN A 47 -14.61 24.37 -11.52
N HIS A 48 -14.54 23.10 -11.06
CA HIS A 48 -15.26 21.98 -11.65
C HIS A 48 -16.10 21.22 -10.61
N ASN A 49 -16.54 21.89 -9.54
CA ASN A 49 -17.32 21.28 -8.45
C ASN A 49 -18.77 21.00 -8.89
N ALA A 50 -18.99 19.80 -9.45
CA ALA A 50 -20.30 19.31 -9.84
C ALA A 50 -20.42 17.82 -9.58
N ASN A 51 -21.62 17.33 -9.21
CA ASN A 51 -21.84 15.90 -9.02
C ASN A 51 -21.67 15.13 -10.34
N VAL A 52 -21.03 13.98 -10.26
CA VAL A 52 -20.68 13.14 -11.41
C VAL A 52 -21.82 12.19 -11.83
N HIS A 53 -21.78 11.66 -13.03
CA HIS A 53 -22.59 10.61 -13.66
C HIS A 53 -24.06 10.95 -13.97
N ARG A 54 -24.78 11.67 -13.10
CA ARG A 54 -26.26 11.77 -13.23
C ARG A 54 -26.78 13.07 -13.83
N SER A 55 -25.93 14.09 -13.96
CA SER A 55 -26.35 15.40 -14.43
C SER A 55 -25.96 15.62 -15.89
N VAL A 56 -26.80 16.32 -16.64
CA VAL A 56 -26.64 16.52 -18.11
C VAL A 56 -26.01 17.86 -18.48
N TYR A 57 -25.71 18.74 -17.50
CA TYR A 57 -25.09 20.03 -17.77
C TYR A 57 -23.56 19.90 -17.91
N LYS A 58 -22.95 20.84 -18.64
CA LYS A 58 -21.55 20.82 -19.05
C LYS A 58 -20.58 20.59 -17.90
N LEU A 59 -20.72 21.31 -16.78
CA LEU A 59 -19.83 21.20 -15.64
C LEU A 59 -19.82 19.79 -15.03
N ALA A 60 -21.00 19.13 -14.93
CA ALA A 60 -21.09 17.74 -14.46
C ALA A 60 -20.46 16.74 -15.45
N ALA A 61 -20.58 17.00 -16.75
CA ALA A 61 -19.94 16.19 -17.77
C ALA A 61 -18.39 16.28 -17.69
N GLU A 62 -17.86 17.48 -17.44
CA GLU A 62 -16.42 17.71 -17.24
C GLU A 62 -15.90 17.03 -15.97
N ALA A 63 -16.63 17.15 -14.84
CA ALA A 63 -16.28 16.46 -13.60
C ALA A 63 -16.33 14.93 -13.75
N THR A 64 -17.37 14.41 -14.42
CA THR A 64 -17.49 12.97 -14.74
C THR A 64 -16.32 12.52 -15.61
N LYS A 65 -15.97 13.30 -16.63
CA LYS A 65 -14.83 12.98 -17.50
C LYS A 65 -13.54 12.89 -16.73
N ALA A 66 -13.23 13.85 -15.85
CA ALA A 66 -12.01 13.83 -15.03
C ALA A 66 -11.94 12.59 -14.12
N TYR A 67 -13.06 12.21 -13.54
CA TYR A 67 -13.19 11.02 -12.68
C TYR A 67 -12.93 9.73 -13.48
N GLU A 68 -13.60 9.58 -14.62
CA GLU A 68 -13.51 8.37 -15.46
C GLU A 68 -12.20 8.27 -16.25
N ASP A 69 -11.63 9.40 -16.70
CA ASP A 69 -10.26 9.44 -17.29
C ASP A 69 -9.21 8.94 -16.27
N THR A 70 -9.46 9.16 -14.97
CA THR A 70 -8.58 8.65 -13.90
C THR A 70 -8.72 7.14 -13.80
N ARG A 71 -9.93 6.59 -13.91
CA ARG A 71 -10.17 5.14 -13.91
C ARG A 71 -9.48 4.47 -15.10
N ASP A 72 -9.61 5.04 -16.30
CA ASP A 72 -8.92 4.53 -17.49
C ASP A 72 -7.41 4.56 -17.34
N PHE A 73 -6.87 5.65 -16.75
CA PHE A 73 -5.43 5.72 -16.45
C PHE A 73 -4.99 4.64 -15.46
N VAL A 74 -5.74 4.41 -14.37
CA VAL A 74 -5.43 3.36 -13.40
C VAL A 74 -5.50 1.97 -14.05
N ARG A 75 -6.49 1.72 -14.90
CA ARG A 75 -6.60 0.50 -15.69
C ARG A 75 -5.33 0.25 -16.53
N GLU A 76 -4.87 1.28 -17.24
CA GLU A 76 -3.65 1.19 -18.06
C GLU A 76 -2.39 1.01 -17.20
N TYR A 77 -2.30 1.72 -16.08
CA TYR A 77 -1.18 1.65 -15.15
C TYR A 77 -0.99 0.23 -14.58
N LEU A 78 -2.09 -0.45 -14.26
CA LEU A 78 -2.09 -1.83 -13.74
C LEU A 78 -2.11 -2.90 -14.85
N ASN A 79 -2.23 -2.51 -16.12
CA ASN A 79 -2.53 -3.42 -17.22
C ASN A 79 -3.77 -4.29 -16.98
N ALA A 80 -4.83 -3.73 -16.37
CA ALA A 80 -6.11 -4.42 -16.19
C ALA A 80 -6.86 -4.53 -17.53
N ARG A 81 -7.65 -5.60 -17.71
CA ARG A 81 -8.35 -5.90 -18.97
C ARG A 81 -9.43 -4.87 -19.28
N SER A 82 -10.14 -4.41 -18.27
CA SER A 82 -11.25 -3.50 -18.44
C SER A 82 -11.35 -2.51 -17.27
N ARG A 83 -12.02 -1.36 -17.51
CA ARG A 83 -12.31 -0.37 -16.46
C ARG A 83 -13.23 -0.89 -15.36
N GLU A 84 -14.02 -1.91 -15.66
CA GLU A 84 -14.93 -2.57 -14.73
C GLU A 84 -14.20 -3.29 -13.61
N GLU A 85 -12.91 -3.62 -13.80
CA GLU A 85 -12.04 -4.25 -12.81
C GLU A 85 -11.42 -3.23 -11.82
N ILE A 86 -11.65 -1.92 -12.03
CA ILE A 86 -11.09 -0.84 -11.21
C ILE A 86 -12.18 -0.22 -10.36
N ILE A 87 -12.09 -0.38 -9.05
CA ILE A 87 -13.03 0.19 -8.08
C ILE A 87 -12.29 1.23 -7.25
N PHE A 88 -12.80 2.46 -7.22
CA PHE A 88 -12.29 3.51 -6.36
C PHE A 88 -12.77 3.34 -4.91
N THR A 89 -11.84 3.48 -4.00
CA THR A 89 -12.05 3.33 -2.56
C THR A 89 -11.38 4.48 -1.80
N SER A 90 -11.53 4.50 -0.48
CA SER A 90 -10.81 5.46 0.36
C SER A 90 -9.38 5.02 0.72
N GLY A 91 -8.96 3.82 0.32
CA GLY A 91 -7.62 3.26 0.59
C GLY A 91 -7.63 1.75 0.73
N THR A 92 -6.44 1.16 0.86
CA THR A 92 -6.21 -0.29 0.96
C THR A 92 -7.09 -0.95 2.03
N THR A 93 -7.20 -0.33 3.21
CA THR A 93 -8.04 -0.87 4.30
C THR A 93 -9.50 -1.03 3.87
N PHE A 94 -10.07 -0.03 3.18
CA PHE A 94 -11.44 -0.12 2.68
C PHE A 94 -11.56 -1.20 1.59
N SER A 95 -10.59 -1.27 0.69
CA SER A 95 -10.54 -2.27 -0.39
C SER A 95 -10.56 -3.71 0.16
N ILE A 96 -9.72 -4.00 1.15
CA ILE A 96 -9.66 -5.33 1.78
C ILE A 96 -10.96 -5.64 2.55
N ASN A 97 -11.52 -4.66 3.27
CA ASN A 97 -12.83 -4.85 3.93
C ASN A 97 -13.95 -5.09 2.92
N LEU A 98 -13.93 -4.42 1.76
CA LEU A 98 -14.89 -4.68 0.68
C LEU A 98 -14.82 -6.14 0.25
N VAL A 99 -13.63 -6.68 -0.03
CA VAL A 99 -13.46 -8.08 -0.41
C VAL A 99 -13.93 -9.02 0.71
N ALA A 100 -13.58 -8.73 1.96
CA ALA A 100 -13.97 -9.57 3.11
C ALA A 100 -15.51 -9.62 3.29
N ARG A 101 -16.20 -8.50 3.08
CA ARG A 101 -17.65 -8.37 3.26
C ARG A 101 -18.47 -8.82 2.06
N THR A 102 -17.85 -8.98 0.90
CA THR A 102 -18.54 -9.39 -0.34
C THR A 102 -18.11 -10.77 -0.76
N PHE A 103 -16.90 -10.94 -1.27
CA PHE A 103 -16.35 -12.25 -1.63
C PHE A 103 -16.31 -13.18 -0.40
N GLY A 104 -15.75 -12.70 0.71
CA GLY A 104 -15.60 -13.51 1.91
C GLY A 104 -16.93 -14.02 2.44
N GLU A 105 -17.92 -13.15 2.69
CA GLU A 105 -19.23 -13.57 3.23
C GLU A 105 -20.03 -14.46 2.28
N LYS A 106 -19.81 -14.36 0.97
CA LYS A 106 -20.51 -15.19 -0.01
C LYS A 106 -19.89 -16.58 -0.20
N PHE A 107 -18.55 -16.67 -0.19
CA PHE A 107 -17.85 -17.87 -0.65
C PHE A 107 -17.08 -18.61 0.46
N ILE A 108 -16.97 -18.04 1.66
CA ILE A 108 -16.17 -18.61 2.75
C ILE A 108 -17.07 -18.90 3.95
N GLY A 109 -17.17 -20.18 4.31
CA GLY A 109 -18.05 -20.68 5.35
C GLY A 109 -17.37 -21.62 6.33
N LYS A 110 -18.18 -22.24 7.17
CA LYS A 110 -17.70 -23.24 8.15
C LYS A 110 -17.04 -24.41 7.44
N GLY A 111 -15.81 -24.72 7.86
CA GLY A 111 -14.99 -25.80 7.26
C GLY A 111 -14.03 -25.30 6.17
N ASP A 112 -14.19 -24.04 5.71
CA ASP A 112 -13.21 -23.39 4.84
C ASP A 112 -12.13 -22.69 5.66
N ASN A 113 -11.03 -22.34 4.99
CA ASN A 113 -9.95 -21.59 5.61
C ASN A 113 -9.44 -20.46 4.70
N ILE A 114 -8.81 -19.48 5.35
CA ILE A 114 -8.09 -18.36 4.74
C ILE A 114 -6.64 -18.43 5.20
N VAL A 115 -5.69 -18.36 4.27
CA VAL A 115 -4.27 -18.25 4.60
C VAL A 115 -3.88 -16.77 4.63
N VAL A 116 -3.30 -16.30 5.73
CA VAL A 116 -2.89 -14.90 5.93
C VAL A 116 -1.40 -14.86 6.28
N GLY A 117 -0.65 -13.97 5.64
CA GLY A 117 0.78 -13.82 5.91
C GLY A 117 1.09 -13.35 7.34
N GLU A 118 2.16 -13.87 7.96
CA GLU A 118 2.59 -13.50 9.33
C GLU A 118 3.05 -12.03 9.42
N SER A 119 3.55 -11.44 8.32
CA SER A 119 4.05 -10.07 8.27
C SER A 119 3.03 -9.04 7.76
N GLU A 120 1.74 -9.39 7.77
CA GLU A 120 0.68 -8.51 7.25
C GLU A 120 0.46 -7.26 8.10
N HIS A 121 0.08 -6.19 7.42
CA HIS A 121 -0.51 -5.02 8.07
C HIS A 121 -1.87 -5.38 8.69
N HIS A 122 -2.26 -4.75 9.79
CA HIS A 122 -3.54 -4.99 10.47
C HIS A 122 -4.74 -4.93 9.52
N SER A 123 -4.68 -4.11 8.47
CA SER A 123 -5.73 -4.03 7.43
C SER A 123 -5.93 -5.34 6.67
N ASN A 124 -4.92 -6.22 6.64
CA ASN A 124 -4.99 -7.52 5.99
C ASN A 124 -4.99 -8.69 6.98
N ILE A 125 -5.29 -8.43 8.24
CA ILE A 125 -5.50 -9.42 9.31
C ILE A 125 -6.91 -9.28 9.88
N VAL A 126 -7.24 -8.11 10.41
CA VAL A 126 -8.47 -7.88 11.18
C VAL A 126 -9.75 -8.15 10.38
N PRO A 127 -9.89 -7.75 9.10
CA PRO A 127 -11.09 -8.06 8.32
C PRO A 127 -11.36 -9.57 8.21
N TRP A 128 -10.29 -10.37 8.13
CA TRP A 128 -10.39 -11.83 8.05
C TRP A 128 -10.76 -12.47 9.38
N GLN A 129 -10.26 -11.95 10.50
CA GLN A 129 -10.70 -12.37 11.84
C GLN A 129 -12.20 -12.12 12.01
N LEU A 130 -12.67 -10.90 11.70
CA LEU A 130 -14.09 -10.55 11.75
C LEU A 130 -14.95 -11.40 10.79
N LEU A 131 -14.43 -11.78 9.64
CA LEU A 131 -15.11 -12.69 8.71
C LEU A 131 -15.23 -14.09 9.32
N CYS A 132 -14.12 -14.66 9.82
CA CYS A 132 -14.10 -16.00 10.41
C CYS A 132 -15.00 -16.11 11.63
N GLU A 133 -15.07 -15.07 12.48
CA GLU A 133 -16.03 -15.01 13.60
C GLU A 133 -17.48 -15.14 13.14
N ARG A 134 -17.84 -14.53 11.99
CA ARG A 134 -19.21 -14.57 11.45
C ARG A 134 -19.53 -15.86 10.70
N THR A 135 -18.56 -16.41 9.99
CA THR A 135 -18.78 -17.53 9.06
C THR A 135 -18.41 -18.88 9.63
N GLY A 136 -17.59 -18.91 10.70
CA GLY A 136 -17.03 -20.13 11.28
C GLY A 136 -15.90 -20.75 10.46
N ALA A 137 -15.30 -19.98 9.53
CA ALA A 137 -14.09 -20.34 8.82
C ALA A 137 -12.84 -20.20 9.72
N GLU A 138 -11.71 -20.72 9.27
CA GLU A 138 -10.45 -20.75 10.01
C GLU A 138 -9.41 -19.82 9.33
N ILE A 139 -8.59 -19.13 10.14
CA ILE A 139 -7.38 -18.46 9.67
C ILE A 139 -6.19 -19.38 9.87
N ARG A 140 -5.40 -19.57 8.83
CA ARG A 140 -4.08 -20.20 8.86
C ARG A 140 -3.01 -19.17 8.60
N VAL A 141 -1.95 -19.16 9.40
CA VAL A 141 -0.88 -18.16 9.31
C VAL A 141 0.26 -18.70 8.45
N LEU A 142 0.58 -18.01 7.36
CA LEU A 142 1.76 -18.28 6.54
C LEU A 142 2.98 -17.60 7.18
N PRO A 143 3.94 -18.38 7.72
CA PRO A 143 5.09 -17.84 8.41
C PRO A 143 6.06 -17.16 7.43
N ILE A 144 6.94 -16.31 7.99
CA ILE A 144 8.10 -15.79 7.28
C ILE A 144 9.33 -16.66 7.52
N THR A 145 10.23 -16.69 6.53
CA THR A 145 11.56 -17.29 6.65
C THR A 145 12.46 -16.43 7.56
N PRO A 146 13.65 -16.93 7.95
CA PRO A 146 14.66 -16.10 8.62
C PRO A 146 15.14 -14.89 7.80
N ARG A 147 14.86 -14.85 6.48
CA ARG A 147 15.14 -13.72 5.60
C ARG A 147 14.06 -12.64 5.69
N GLY A 148 12.84 -13.02 6.13
CA GLY A 148 11.70 -12.12 6.26
C GLY A 148 10.70 -12.17 5.10
N ASP A 149 10.95 -12.97 4.06
CA ASP A 149 10.01 -13.32 3.00
C ASP A 149 9.07 -14.46 3.44
N TYR A 150 7.92 -14.64 2.77
CA TYR A 150 7.01 -15.74 3.07
C TYR A 150 7.61 -17.09 2.74
N ASP A 151 7.38 -18.06 3.63
CA ASP A 151 7.85 -19.44 3.48
C ASP A 151 6.93 -20.22 2.52
N VAL A 152 7.35 -20.33 1.25
CA VAL A 152 6.58 -21.01 0.20
C VAL A 152 6.47 -22.53 0.47
N GLU A 153 7.42 -23.15 1.14
CA GLU A 153 7.33 -24.57 1.51
C GLU A 153 6.22 -24.77 2.55
N ARG A 154 6.12 -23.88 3.54
CA ARG A 154 5.01 -23.89 4.50
C ARG A 154 3.67 -23.56 3.86
N LEU A 155 3.64 -22.70 2.84
CA LEU A 155 2.42 -22.44 2.07
C LEU A 155 1.84 -23.74 1.49
N ARG A 156 2.70 -24.63 0.99
CA ARG A 156 2.29 -25.91 0.39
C ARG A 156 1.61 -26.86 1.37
N GLU A 157 1.90 -26.72 2.65
CA GLU A 157 1.25 -27.48 3.73
C GLU A 157 -0.07 -26.82 4.19
N LEU A 158 -0.15 -25.48 4.13
CA LEU A 158 -1.27 -24.69 4.63
C LEU A 158 -2.44 -24.61 3.66
N VAL A 159 -2.15 -24.60 2.35
CA VAL A 159 -3.17 -24.46 1.29
C VAL A 159 -3.67 -25.83 0.84
N ASP A 160 -4.96 -26.09 1.06
CA ASP A 160 -5.64 -27.34 0.72
C ASP A 160 -6.94 -27.09 -0.07
N ALA A 161 -7.74 -28.12 -0.31
CA ALA A 161 -9.00 -28.03 -1.04
C ALA A 161 -10.09 -27.16 -0.34
N HIS A 162 -9.93 -26.88 0.95
CA HIS A 162 -10.81 -26.02 1.73
C HIS A 162 -10.31 -24.57 1.81
N THR A 163 -9.11 -24.28 1.30
CA THR A 163 -8.60 -22.92 1.25
C THR A 163 -9.31 -22.13 0.16
N LYS A 164 -9.98 -21.06 0.53
CA LYS A 164 -10.72 -20.20 -0.41
C LYS A 164 -9.97 -18.97 -0.81
N LEU A 165 -9.11 -18.44 0.10
CA LEU A 165 -8.40 -17.20 -0.11
C LEU A 165 -7.02 -17.25 0.54
N VAL A 166 -6.02 -16.71 -0.15
CA VAL A 166 -4.68 -16.42 0.37
C VAL A 166 -4.47 -14.93 0.34
N CYS A 167 -4.13 -14.32 1.49
CA CYS A 167 -4.00 -12.88 1.68
C CYS A 167 -2.56 -12.55 2.05
N VAL A 168 -1.85 -11.85 1.16
CA VAL A 168 -0.40 -11.60 1.29
C VAL A 168 -0.02 -10.21 0.84
N ALA A 169 0.92 -9.58 1.54
CA ALA A 169 1.52 -8.32 1.11
C ALA A 169 2.59 -8.56 0.04
N GLN A 170 2.57 -7.75 -1.03
CA GLN A 170 3.60 -7.82 -2.06
C GLN A 170 4.98 -7.44 -1.51
N ILE A 171 5.02 -6.41 -0.65
CA ILE A 171 6.20 -5.97 0.08
C ILE A 171 5.79 -5.68 1.53
N SER A 172 6.56 -6.20 2.48
CA SER A 172 6.30 -5.93 3.90
C SER A 172 6.55 -4.44 4.24
N ASN A 173 5.54 -3.79 4.82
CA ASN A 173 5.65 -2.40 5.29
C ASN A 173 6.55 -2.25 6.54
N VAL A 174 6.99 -3.35 7.12
CA VAL A 174 7.91 -3.41 8.25
C VAL A 174 9.31 -3.81 7.79
N LEU A 175 9.41 -4.94 7.09
CA LEU A 175 10.71 -5.53 6.76
C LEU A 175 11.33 -4.94 5.49
N GLY A 176 10.52 -4.30 4.64
CA GLY A 176 10.94 -3.83 3.32
C GLY A 176 11.25 -4.95 2.33
N VAL A 177 11.03 -6.20 2.72
CA VAL A 177 11.34 -7.40 1.93
C VAL A 177 10.29 -7.62 0.86
N ILE A 178 10.73 -7.95 -0.34
CA ILE A 178 9.88 -8.31 -1.48
C ILE A 178 9.52 -9.79 -1.35
N ASN A 179 8.23 -10.08 -1.39
CA ASN A 179 7.72 -11.44 -1.22
C ASN A 179 7.61 -12.19 -2.56
N PRO A 180 7.72 -13.53 -2.56
CA PRO A 180 7.66 -14.38 -3.77
C PRO A 180 6.19 -14.57 -4.24
N ILE A 181 5.51 -13.47 -4.61
CA ILE A 181 4.07 -13.48 -4.89
C ILE A 181 3.71 -14.35 -6.09
N ASP A 182 4.55 -14.42 -7.11
CA ASP A 182 4.30 -15.23 -8.31
C ASP A 182 4.18 -16.73 -7.95
N GLU A 183 5.05 -17.24 -7.07
CA GLU A 183 4.99 -18.61 -6.58
C GLU A 183 3.76 -18.86 -5.72
N ILE A 184 3.43 -17.88 -4.84
CA ILE A 184 2.25 -17.96 -3.97
C ILE A 184 0.97 -18.00 -4.80
N VAL A 185 0.84 -17.14 -5.81
CA VAL A 185 -0.32 -17.10 -6.72
C VAL A 185 -0.46 -18.42 -7.49
N ALA A 186 0.62 -18.84 -8.16
CA ALA A 186 0.60 -20.06 -8.97
C ALA A 186 0.22 -21.30 -8.15
N PHE A 187 0.79 -21.43 -6.94
CA PHE A 187 0.46 -22.57 -6.08
C PHE A 187 -0.97 -22.49 -5.54
N SER A 188 -1.42 -21.34 -5.08
CA SER A 188 -2.78 -21.13 -4.56
C SER A 188 -3.84 -21.45 -5.62
N HIS A 189 -3.64 -20.96 -6.85
CA HIS A 189 -4.52 -21.26 -7.99
C HIS A 189 -4.55 -22.75 -8.33
N SER A 190 -3.42 -23.46 -8.22
CA SER A 190 -3.36 -24.92 -8.45
C SER A 190 -4.25 -25.72 -7.48
N LYS A 191 -4.63 -25.11 -6.35
CA LYS A 191 -5.52 -25.67 -5.33
C LYS A 191 -6.94 -25.10 -5.39
N GLY A 192 -7.19 -24.16 -6.32
CA GLY A 192 -8.49 -23.50 -6.47
C GLY A 192 -8.71 -22.30 -5.53
N ALA A 193 -7.72 -21.95 -4.71
CA ALA A 193 -7.78 -20.78 -3.83
C ALA A 193 -7.56 -19.48 -4.62
N LYS A 194 -8.28 -18.41 -4.27
CA LYS A 194 -8.07 -17.06 -4.78
C LYS A 194 -6.96 -16.35 -4.02
N VAL A 195 -6.37 -15.31 -4.62
CA VAL A 195 -5.29 -14.54 -3.98
C VAL A 195 -5.62 -13.07 -3.94
N LEU A 196 -5.58 -12.49 -2.73
CA LEU A 196 -5.60 -11.06 -2.49
C LEU A 196 -4.20 -10.59 -2.15
N VAL A 197 -3.70 -9.65 -2.94
CA VAL A 197 -2.39 -9.03 -2.74
C VAL A 197 -2.56 -7.62 -2.18
N ASP A 198 -2.04 -7.39 -0.97
CA ASP A 198 -1.86 -6.03 -0.45
C ASP A 198 -0.68 -5.37 -1.17
N GLY A 199 -1.03 -4.48 -2.11
CA GLY A 199 -0.10 -3.71 -2.92
C GLY A 199 0.27 -2.36 -2.34
N ALA A 200 -0.08 -2.07 -1.07
CA ALA A 200 0.12 -0.73 -0.49
C ALA A 200 1.58 -0.23 -0.52
N GLN A 201 2.55 -1.13 -0.47
CA GLN A 201 3.97 -0.84 -0.73
C GLN A 201 4.37 -1.25 -2.14
N GLY A 202 3.84 -2.35 -2.65
CA GLY A 202 4.18 -2.89 -3.98
C GLY A 202 3.91 -1.90 -5.11
N ALA A 203 2.74 -1.28 -5.12
CA ALA A 203 2.36 -0.29 -6.15
C ALA A 203 3.23 0.98 -6.17
N VAL A 204 3.98 1.23 -5.07
CA VAL A 204 4.90 2.38 -4.94
C VAL A 204 6.29 2.06 -5.48
N HIS A 205 6.71 0.80 -5.42
CA HIS A 205 8.10 0.40 -5.65
C HIS A 205 8.30 -0.53 -6.85
N LEU A 206 7.22 -1.12 -7.38
CA LEU A 206 7.27 -2.08 -8.48
C LEU A 206 6.28 -1.68 -9.59
N MET A 207 6.67 -1.97 -10.83
CA MET A 207 5.74 -1.93 -11.95
C MET A 207 4.83 -3.16 -11.86
N VAL A 208 3.53 -2.93 -11.70
CA VAL A 208 2.53 -3.99 -11.49
C VAL A 208 1.78 -4.29 -12.78
N ASP A 209 1.79 -5.55 -13.19
CA ASP A 209 0.98 -6.06 -14.28
C ASP A 209 0.04 -7.15 -13.75
N VAL A 210 -1.21 -6.76 -13.45
CA VAL A 210 -2.17 -7.67 -12.81
C VAL A 210 -2.58 -8.84 -13.69
N GLN A 211 -2.49 -8.70 -15.02
CA GLN A 211 -2.77 -9.81 -15.94
C GLN A 211 -1.64 -10.84 -15.97
N LYS A 212 -0.38 -10.37 -16.07
CA LYS A 212 0.81 -11.23 -16.06
C LYS A 212 0.95 -11.98 -14.74
N MET A 213 0.71 -11.28 -13.64
CA MET A 213 0.81 -11.83 -12.27
C MET A 213 -0.43 -12.63 -11.86
N ASP A 214 -1.48 -12.60 -12.67
CA ASP A 214 -2.74 -13.32 -12.48
C ASP A 214 -3.43 -13.08 -11.12
N TYR A 215 -3.31 -11.86 -10.57
CA TYR A 215 -3.93 -11.51 -9.28
C TYR A 215 -5.45 -11.58 -9.37
N ASP A 216 -6.11 -12.15 -8.35
CA ASP A 216 -7.56 -12.12 -8.23
C ASP A 216 -8.04 -10.78 -7.65
N PHE A 217 -7.29 -10.27 -6.64
CA PHE A 217 -7.51 -8.96 -6.01
C PHE A 217 -6.18 -8.27 -5.77
N TYR A 218 -6.13 -6.95 -6.02
CA TYR A 218 -4.98 -6.11 -5.72
C TYR A 218 -5.43 -4.78 -5.14
N ALA A 219 -4.90 -4.37 -3.99
CA ALA A 219 -5.35 -3.18 -3.28
C ALA A 219 -4.21 -2.24 -2.93
N PHE A 220 -4.38 -0.93 -3.18
CA PHE A 220 -3.39 0.08 -2.79
C PHE A 220 -4.03 1.43 -2.40
N SER A 221 -3.22 2.32 -1.84
CA SER A 221 -3.62 3.64 -1.34
C SER A 221 -2.85 4.75 -2.04
N GLY A 222 -3.55 5.76 -2.54
CA GLY A 222 -2.94 6.86 -3.28
C GLY A 222 -2.03 7.76 -2.44
N HIS A 223 -2.27 7.89 -1.13
CA HIS A 223 -1.44 8.72 -0.25
C HIS A 223 0.00 8.22 -0.08
N LYS A 224 0.31 7.00 -0.50
CA LYS A 224 1.67 6.46 -0.57
C LYS A 224 2.31 6.68 -1.95
N MET A 225 1.50 7.05 -2.95
CA MET A 225 1.86 7.25 -4.35
C MET A 225 1.80 8.74 -4.76
N PHE A 226 2.17 9.66 -3.86
CA PHE A 226 2.18 11.12 -4.06
C PHE A 226 0.81 11.79 -4.21
N ALA A 227 -0.29 11.03 -4.15
CA ALA A 227 -1.65 11.52 -4.27
C ALA A 227 -2.27 11.92 -2.93
N SER A 228 -3.50 12.43 -2.97
CA SER A 228 -4.25 12.85 -1.78
C SER A 228 -4.62 11.67 -0.89
N LYS A 229 -4.77 11.92 0.41
CA LYS A 229 -5.40 10.99 1.36
C LYS A 229 -6.87 10.78 0.98
N GLY A 230 -7.43 9.64 1.36
CA GLY A 230 -8.82 9.29 1.05
C GLY A 230 -9.02 8.80 -0.39
N THR A 231 -7.93 8.43 -1.06
CA THR A 231 -7.94 7.75 -2.36
C THR A 231 -7.30 6.38 -2.25
N GLY A 232 -7.90 5.41 -2.90
CA GLY A 232 -7.40 4.05 -3.06
C GLY A 232 -8.05 3.35 -4.23
N VAL A 233 -7.51 2.21 -4.56
CA VAL A 233 -7.98 1.37 -5.65
C VAL A 233 -8.08 -0.06 -5.17
N LEU A 234 -9.15 -0.73 -5.54
CA LEU A 234 -9.25 -2.17 -5.61
C LEU A 234 -9.31 -2.57 -7.08
N TYR A 235 -8.32 -3.31 -7.53
CA TYR A 235 -8.43 -4.15 -8.73
C TYR A 235 -9.01 -5.50 -8.32
N ALA A 236 -9.95 -6.00 -9.09
CA ALA A 236 -10.40 -7.37 -8.98
C ALA A 236 -10.81 -7.90 -10.36
N LYS A 237 -10.59 -9.20 -10.60
CA LYS A 237 -11.05 -9.86 -11.84
C LYS A 237 -12.55 -9.66 -12.03
N LYS A 238 -12.97 -9.29 -13.24
CA LYS A 238 -14.37 -8.97 -13.57
C LYS A 238 -15.33 -10.09 -13.19
N GLU A 239 -14.97 -11.33 -13.47
CA GLU A 239 -15.79 -12.51 -13.16
C GLU A 239 -16.06 -12.66 -11.64
N LEU A 240 -15.12 -12.28 -10.80
CA LEU A 240 -15.33 -12.28 -9.34
C LEU A 240 -16.26 -11.14 -8.91
N LEU A 241 -16.05 -9.94 -9.48
CA LEU A 241 -16.90 -8.77 -9.19
C LEU A 241 -18.37 -8.99 -9.61
N GLU A 242 -18.61 -9.68 -10.74
CA GLU A 242 -19.96 -10.04 -11.19
C GLU A 242 -20.68 -10.89 -10.16
N GLU A 243 -20.00 -11.85 -9.57
CA GLU A 243 -20.54 -12.74 -8.56
C GLU A 243 -20.65 -12.13 -7.17
N MET A 244 -19.78 -11.19 -6.80
CA MET A 244 -19.79 -10.57 -5.46
C MET A 244 -21.05 -9.72 -5.27
N PRO A 245 -21.72 -9.78 -4.08
CA PRO A 245 -22.80 -8.85 -3.75
C PRO A 245 -22.26 -7.43 -3.57
N PRO A 246 -23.12 -6.38 -3.62
CA PRO A 246 -22.69 -5.03 -3.29
C PRO A 246 -22.23 -4.94 -1.84
N PHE A 247 -21.29 -4.03 -1.57
CA PHE A 247 -20.75 -3.81 -0.22
C PHE A 247 -21.59 -2.83 0.59
N LEU A 248 -21.89 -1.66 0.01
CA LEU A 248 -22.70 -0.62 0.61
C LEU A 248 -23.98 -0.43 -0.22
N GLY A 249 -25.08 -0.06 0.44
CA GLY A 249 -26.32 0.32 -0.22
C GLY A 249 -26.49 1.83 -0.22
N GLY A 250 -26.98 2.39 -1.33
CA GLY A 250 -27.20 3.83 -1.45
C GLY A 250 -27.52 4.26 -2.88
N GLY A 251 -27.38 5.55 -3.17
CA GLY A 251 -27.42 6.08 -4.52
C GLY A 251 -26.22 5.62 -5.35
N GLU A 252 -26.18 5.93 -6.62
CA GLU A 252 -25.15 5.59 -7.63
C GLU A 252 -25.07 4.10 -7.95
N MET A 253 -25.03 3.22 -6.98
CA MET A 253 -24.81 1.77 -7.11
C MET A 253 -26.07 0.97 -7.50
N ILE A 254 -27.18 1.63 -7.77
CA ILE A 254 -28.50 1.02 -8.05
C ILE A 254 -28.91 1.20 -9.52
N GLY A 255 -29.59 0.18 -10.06
CA GLY A 255 -30.36 0.29 -11.31
C GLY A 255 -31.77 0.83 -11.05
N THR A 256 -32.64 0.00 -10.45
CA THR A 256 -33.98 0.37 -10.05
C THR A 256 -34.23 0.06 -8.58
N VAL A 257 -35.05 0.85 -7.92
CA VAL A 257 -35.41 0.65 -6.50
C VAL A 257 -36.93 0.72 -6.34
N SER A 258 -37.50 -0.30 -5.69
CA SER A 258 -38.83 -0.24 -5.09
C SER A 258 -38.75 -0.69 -3.62
N PHE A 259 -39.85 -0.62 -2.89
CA PHE A 259 -39.87 -1.13 -1.51
C PHE A 259 -39.71 -2.65 -1.44
N GLU A 260 -40.03 -3.36 -2.53
CA GLU A 260 -39.99 -4.83 -2.60
C GLU A 260 -38.64 -5.35 -3.12
N LYS A 261 -37.97 -4.58 -4.03
CA LYS A 261 -36.78 -5.08 -4.71
C LYS A 261 -35.89 -3.94 -5.22
N THR A 262 -34.58 -4.18 -5.18
CA THR A 262 -33.55 -3.35 -5.80
C THR A 262 -32.78 -4.14 -6.84
N THR A 263 -32.48 -3.52 -7.98
CA THR A 263 -31.44 -4.00 -8.92
C THR A 263 -30.21 -3.10 -8.80
N PHE A 264 -29.06 -3.63 -9.13
CA PHE A 264 -27.79 -2.93 -8.97
C PHE A 264 -27.26 -2.39 -10.29
N ALA A 265 -26.44 -1.37 -10.21
CA ALA A 265 -25.75 -0.80 -11.37
C ALA A 265 -24.71 -1.79 -11.95
N GLU A 266 -24.31 -1.52 -13.18
CA GLU A 266 -23.20 -2.21 -13.84
C GLU A 266 -21.88 -1.97 -13.08
N LEU A 267 -20.89 -2.86 -13.34
CA LEU A 267 -19.54 -2.68 -12.83
C LEU A 267 -18.88 -1.43 -13.45
N PRO A 268 -18.07 -0.70 -12.72
CA PRO A 268 -17.67 -0.89 -11.31
C PRO A 268 -18.64 -0.24 -10.31
N TYR A 269 -19.65 0.51 -10.80
CA TYR A 269 -20.52 1.37 -9.98
C TYR A 269 -21.31 0.62 -8.91
N LYS A 270 -21.57 -0.67 -9.09
CA LYS A 270 -22.14 -1.57 -8.06
C LYS A 270 -21.42 -1.50 -6.72
N PHE A 271 -20.14 -1.16 -6.71
CA PHE A 271 -19.28 -1.08 -5.52
C PHE A 271 -18.95 0.35 -5.07
N GLU A 272 -19.44 1.38 -5.79
CA GLU A 272 -19.19 2.79 -5.50
C GLU A 272 -20.49 3.50 -5.07
N ALA A 273 -20.95 3.22 -3.86
CA ALA A 273 -22.21 3.75 -3.33
C ALA A 273 -22.09 5.19 -2.85
N GLY A 274 -23.10 6.01 -3.16
CA GLY A 274 -23.18 7.42 -2.76
C GLY A 274 -22.41 8.33 -3.70
N THR A 275 -22.39 9.64 -3.41
CA THR A 275 -21.58 10.59 -4.17
C THR A 275 -20.10 10.28 -3.97
N PRO A 276 -19.35 9.93 -5.02
CA PRO A 276 -17.95 9.58 -4.87
C PRO A 276 -17.08 10.82 -4.57
N ASN A 277 -15.85 10.60 -4.11
CA ASN A 277 -14.86 11.67 -3.90
C ASN A 277 -14.31 12.20 -5.23
N PHE A 278 -15.19 12.77 -6.06
CA PHE A 278 -14.88 13.19 -7.42
C PHE A 278 -13.85 14.35 -7.51
N ASN A 279 -13.59 15.06 -6.43
CA ASN A 279 -12.55 16.08 -6.35
C ASN A 279 -11.18 15.50 -5.92
N VAL A 280 -11.17 14.38 -5.21
CA VAL A 280 -9.93 13.79 -4.66
C VAL A 280 -9.39 12.66 -5.57
N ILE A 281 -10.27 11.82 -6.11
CA ILE A 281 -9.88 10.72 -7.01
C ILE A 281 -9.03 11.17 -8.21
N PRO A 282 -9.35 12.29 -8.90
CA PRO A 282 -8.53 12.75 -10.02
C PRO A 282 -7.06 13.06 -9.68
N THR A 283 -6.72 13.26 -8.39
CA THR A 283 -5.33 13.46 -7.96
C THR A 283 -4.44 12.22 -8.18
N LEU A 284 -5.05 11.03 -8.31
CA LEU A 284 -4.32 9.78 -8.58
C LEU A 284 -3.58 9.85 -9.92
N LYS A 285 -4.22 10.36 -10.97
CA LYS A 285 -3.66 10.36 -12.33
C LYS A 285 -2.31 11.08 -12.41
N PRO A 286 -2.17 12.38 -12.06
CA PRO A 286 -0.88 13.06 -12.13
C PRO A 286 0.15 12.51 -11.13
N ALA A 287 -0.28 12.05 -9.95
CA ALA A 287 0.60 11.49 -8.95
C ALA A 287 1.20 10.16 -9.40
N MET A 288 0.37 9.23 -9.89
CA MET A 288 0.82 7.94 -10.42
C MET A 288 1.62 8.08 -11.71
N ALA A 289 1.29 9.07 -12.56
CA ALA A 289 2.09 9.37 -13.75
C ALA A 289 3.50 9.81 -13.38
N LEU A 290 3.62 10.72 -12.40
CA LEU A 290 4.94 11.13 -11.87
C LEU A 290 5.68 9.95 -11.23
N LEU A 291 5.00 9.11 -10.44
CA LEU A 291 5.62 7.93 -9.85
C LEU A 291 6.16 6.97 -10.92
N LYS A 292 5.37 6.71 -11.97
CA LYS A 292 5.81 5.90 -13.11
C LYS A 292 7.05 6.50 -13.79
N GLU A 293 7.06 7.81 -14.03
CA GLU A 293 8.21 8.52 -14.58
C GLU A 293 9.46 8.30 -13.70
N THR A 294 9.32 8.31 -12.36
CA THR A 294 10.46 8.08 -11.46
C THR A 294 10.97 6.63 -11.50
N MET A 295 10.11 5.66 -11.75
CA MET A 295 10.51 4.24 -11.88
C MET A 295 11.18 3.94 -13.22
N GLU A 296 10.85 4.68 -14.27
CA GLU A 296 11.40 4.51 -15.62
C GLU A 296 12.68 5.36 -15.84
N ASP A 297 12.96 6.31 -14.94
CA ASP A 297 14.14 7.18 -15.05
C ASP A 297 15.38 6.52 -14.42
N ALA A 298 16.39 6.26 -15.23
CA ALA A 298 17.61 5.54 -14.81
C ALA A 298 18.40 6.29 -13.71
N GLU A 299 18.47 7.65 -13.76
CA GLU A 299 19.21 8.44 -12.77
C GLU A 299 18.53 8.37 -11.40
N LEU A 300 17.19 8.45 -11.36
CA LEU A 300 16.41 8.35 -10.12
C LEU A 300 16.44 6.93 -9.53
N THR A 301 16.39 5.92 -10.38
CA THR A 301 16.50 4.51 -9.97
C THR A 301 17.89 4.24 -9.38
N GLU A 302 18.95 4.66 -10.07
CA GLU A 302 20.34 4.51 -9.58
C GLU A 302 20.58 5.24 -8.25
N ASN A 303 20.02 6.45 -8.11
CA ASN A 303 20.09 7.19 -6.83
C ASN A 303 19.40 6.39 -5.70
N LEU A 304 18.21 5.87 -5.93
CA LEU A 304 17.47 5.12 -4.91
C LEU A 304 18.15 3.78 -4.55
N GLU A 305 18.75 3.10 -5.53
CA GLU A 305 19.57 1.90 -5.32
C GLU A 305 20.84 2.22 -4.53
N SER A 306 21.49 3.35 -4.81
CA SER A 306 22.66 3.82 -4.07
C SER A 306 22.33 4.12 -2.61
N ILE A 307 21.21 4.78 -2.35
CA ILE A 307 20.66 5.00 -0.99
C ILE A 307 20.41 3.66 -0.31
N ASN A 308 19.71 2.73 -0.99
CA ASN A 308 19.38 1.42 -0.42
C ASN A 308 20.63 0.67 0.01
N ARG A 309 21.65 0.62 -0.85
CA ARG A 309 22.92 -0.05 -0.57
C ARG A 309 23.69 0.64 0.55
N TYR A 310 23.86 1.96 0.49
CA TYR A 310 24.60 2.73 1.50
C TYR A 310 24.01 2.55 2.91
N VAL A 311 22.68 2.72 3.04
CA VAL A 311 22.02 2.58 4.35
C VAL A 311 22.06 1.12 4.83
N TYR A 312 21.83 0.15 3.93
CA TYR A 312 21.89 -1.27 4.27
C TYR A 312 23.27 -1.65 4.81
N ASP A 313 24.35 -1.29 4.09
CA ASP A 313 25.72 -1.62 4.47
C ASP A 313 26.11 -0.97 5.81
N ALA A 314 25.74 0.31 6.01
CA ALA A 314 25.99 1.03 7.27
C ALA A 314 25.28 0.38 8.46
N LEU A 315 24.01 0.00 8.32
CA LEU A 315 23.24 -0.65 9.39
C LEU A 315 23.73 -2.07 9.69
N MET A 316 24.16 -2.81 8.68
CA MET A 316 24.67 -4.18 8.85
C MET A 316 26.08 -4.21 9.45
N ALA A 317 26.85 -3.13 9.34
CA ALA A 317 28.18 -3.02 9.92
C ALA A 317 28.20 -2.63 11.41
N ASP A 318 27.07 -2.19 11.99
CA ASP A 318 27.00 -1.76 13.39
C ASP A 318 26.41 -2.86 14.28
N ASP A 319 27.25 -3.45 15.14
CA ASP A 319 26.87 -4.53 16.07
C ASP A 319 25.84 -4.15 17.13
N ARG A 320 25.61 -2.85 17.35
CA ARG A 320 24.56 -2.32 18.25
C ARG A 320 23.16 -2.45 17.64
N ILE A 321 23.09 -2.60 16.31
CA ILE A 321 21.87 -2.58 15.51
C ILE A 321 21.48 -3.99 15.10
N VAL A 322 20.19 -4.27 15.14
CA VAL A 322 19.56 -5.41 14.46
C VAL A 322 18.63 -4.85 13.39
N LEU A 323 18.96 -5.08 12.13
CA LEU A 323 18.09 -4.74 11.00
C LEU A 323 17.07 -5.87 10.80
N ALA A 324 15.77 -5.59 11.07
CA ALA A 324 14.70 -6.54 10.81
C ALA A 324 14.60 -6.84 9.29
N GLY A 325 14.56 -8.12 8.92
CA GLY A 325 14.62 -8.55 7.52
C GLY A 325 16.00 -8.33 6.85
N GLY A 326 17.05 -8.00 7.60
CA GLY A 326 18.39 -7.74 7.05
C GLY A 326 18.98 -8.94 6.31
N LYS A 327 18.61 -10.16 6.68
CA LYS A 327 19.09 -11.39 6.00
C LYS A 327 18.53 -11.60 4.58
N ALA A 328 17.58 -10.78 4.13
CA ALA A 328 17.08 -10.82 2.75
C ALA A 328 18.13 -10.39 1.73
N GLY A 329 19.12 -9.59 2.16
CA GLY A 329 20.06 -8.93 1.25
C GLY A 329 19.50 -7.63 0.67
N VAL A 330 20.34 -6.80 0.11
CA VAL A 330 19.96 -5.50 -0.45
C VAL A 330 19.14 -5.64 -1.74
N GLU A 331 19.32 -6.71 -2.50
CA GLU A 331 18.67 -6.97 -3.79
C GLU A 331 17.21 -7.44 -3.64
N ASN A 332 16.82 -7.96 -2.47
CA ASN A 332 15.47 -8.47 -2.21
C ASN A 332 14.65 -7.53 -1.30
N ARG A 333 15.02 -6.25 -1.27
CA ARG A 333 14.35 -5.25 -0.44
C ARG A 333 14.24 -3.90 -1.11
N ILE A 334 13.25 -3.14 -0.68
CA ILE A 334 13.12 -1.72 -0.98
C ILE A 334 13.92 -0.89 0.04
N PRO A 335 14.18 0.41 -0.20
CA PRO A 335 14.87 1.31 0.74
C PRO A 335 13.99 1.66 1.95
N LEU A 336 13.64 0.62 2.71
CA LEU A 336 12.89 0.65 3.96
C LEU A 336 13.65 -0.18 4.99
N PHE A 337 13.93 0.43 6.14
CA PHE A 337 14.81 -0.12 7.17
C PHE A 337 14.14 -0.05 8.54
N SER A 338 13.87 -1.21 9.12
CA SER A 338 13.33 -1.36 10.47
C SER A 338 14.43 -1.72 11.45
N ILE A 339 14.73 -0.78 12.33
CA ILE A 339 15.92 -0.73 13.17
C ILE A 339 15.54 -1.05 14.61
N ILE A 340 16.26 -1.99 15.20
CA ILE A 340 16.21 -2.33 16.62
C ILE A 340 17.60 -2.06 17.20
N VAL A 341 17.70 -1.16 18.16
CA VAL A 341 18.97 -0.86 18.86
C VAL A 341 18.96 -1.57 20.22
N LYS A 342 19.97 -2.39 20.48
CA LYS A 342 20.06 -3.14 21.71
C LYS A 342 20.18 -2.21 22.91
N GLY A 343 19.27 -2.32 23.87
CA GLY A 343 19.26 -1.52 25.11
C GLY A 343 18.63 -0.12 24.96
N VAL A 344 18.15 0.26 23.78
CA VAL A 344 17.51 1.55 23.54
C VAL A 344 16.04 1.37 23.13
N HIS A 345 15.13 2.13 23.75
CA HIS A 345 13.72 2.10 23.36
C HIS A 345 13.51 2.86 22.04
N HIS A 346 12.71 2.29 21.14
CA HIS A 346 12.49 2.85 19.80
C HIS A 346 11.90 4.27 19.81
N GLU A 347 11.07 4.62 20.81
CA GLU A 347 10.50 5.96 20.93
C GLU A 347 11.53 6.99 21.36
N ASP A 348 12.42 6.66 22.31
CA ASP A 348 13.49 7.54 22.73
C ASP A 348 14.43 7.84 21.57
N LEU A 349 14.77 6.82 20.79
CA LEU A 349 15.58 6.98 19.59
C LEU A 349 14.89 7.89 18.57
N ALA A 350 13.58 7.71 18.33
CA ALA A 350 12.81 8.57 17.43
C ALA A 350 12.77 10.03 17.90
N LEU A 351 12.58 10.26 19.21
CA LEU A 351 12.56 11.61 19.79
C LEU A 351 13.90 12.35 19.64
N VAL A 352 15.01 11.64 19.83
CA VAL A 352 16.35 12.22 19.65
C VAL A 352 16.59 12.53 18.17
N MET A 353 16.21 11.63 17.25
CA MET A 353 16.34 11.83 15.82
C MET A 353 15.49 13.01 15.32
N ASP A 354 14.25 13.16 15.82
CA ASP A 354 13.38 14.31 15.49
C ASP A 354 14.03 15.65 15.84
N LYS A 355 14.68 15.76 17.03
CA LYS A 355 15.43 16.97 17.41
C LYS A 355 16.63 17.27 16.52
N MET A 356 17.08 16.29 15.75
CA MET A 356 18.14 16.46 14.75
C MET A 356 17.59 16.74 13.34
N GLY A 357 16.25 16.90 13.17
CA GLY A 357 15.61 17.21 11.90
C GLY A 357 15.26 15.99 11.06
N VAL A 358 15.39 14.75 11.59
CA VAL A 358 15.12 13.51 10.88
C VAL A 358 13.76 12.94 11.29
N ALA A 359 12.79 12.98 10.38
CA ALA A 359 11.43 12.48 10.60
C ALA A 359 11.33 10.99 10.28
N LEU A 360 11.11 10.18 11.32
CA LEU A 360 11.04 8.73 11.29
C LEU A 360 9.73 8.23 11.92
N ARG A 361 9.42 6.98 11.70
CA ARG A 361 8.30 6.34 12.40
C ARG A 361 8.79 5.39 13.49
N SER A 362 8.15 5.42 14.66
CA SER A 362 8.39 4.47 15.73
C SER A 362 7.12 3.71 16.11
N GLY A 363 7.24 2.49 16.67
CA GLY A 363 6.14 1.67 17.16
C GLY A 363 5.91 0.38 16.38
N HIS A 364 4.68 -0.14 16.41
CA HIS A 364 4.29 -1.45 15.84
C HIS A 364 4.13 -1.45 14.31
N MET A 365 4.15 -0.33 13.65
CA MET A 365 3.90 -0.17 12.19
C MET A 365 2.58 -0.80 11.70
N CYS A 366 1.57 -0.89 12.58
CA CYS A 366 0.31 -1.61 12.35
C CYS A 366 0.52 -3.10 11.96
N ALA A 367 1.52 -3.74 12.54
CA ALA A 367 1.88 -5.15 12.34
C ALA A 367 2.31 -5.77 13.68
N GLU A 368 1.46 -5.69 14.68
CA GLU A 368 1.75 -6.13 16.06
C GLU A 368 2.10 -7.62 16.16
N PRO A 369 1.46 -8.56 15.41
CA PRO A 369 1.89 -9.95 15.41
C PRO A 369 3.34 -10.15 14.98
N LEU A 370 3.82 -9.36 14.00
CA LEU A 370 5.21 -9.38 13.58
C LEU A 370 6.16 -8.85 14.67
N MET A 371 5.74 -7.86 15.47
CA MET A 371 6.54 -7.40 16.62
C MET A 371 6.73 -8.52 17.64
N GLY A 372 5.66 -9.31 17.92
CA GLY A 372 5.74 -10.53 18.74
C GLY A 372 6.72 -11.55 18.17
N ARG A 373 6.72 -11.77 16.86
CA ARG A 373 7.66 -12.66 16.15
C ARG A 373 9.11 -12.20 16.26
N LEU A 374 9.34 -10.87 16.21
CA LEU A 374 10.66 -10.27 16.36
C LEU A 374 11.12 -10.15 17.82
N GLY A 375 10.23 -10.38 18.79
CA GLY A 375 10.53 -10.30 20.23
C GLY A 375 10.74 -8.86 20.73
N VAL A 376 10.05 -7.88 20.12
CA VAL A 376 10.17 -6.46 20.45
C VAL A 376 8.80 -5.82 20.68
N THR A 377 8.77 -4.71 21.41
CA THR A 377 7.55 -3.90 21.62
C THR A 377 7.27 -2.92 20.48
N GLY A 378 8.26 -2.65 19.65
CA GLY A 378 8.20 -1.74 18.50
C GLY A 378 9.59 -1.56 17.90
N ILE A 379 9.65 -0.83 16.81
CA ILE A 379 10.86 -0.57 16.02
C ILE A 379 10.94 0.90 15.64
N LEU A 380 12.14 1.36 15.27
CA LEU A 380 12.34 2.60 14.52
C LEU A 380 12.39 2.25 13.02
N ARG A 381 11.59 2.94 12.18
CA ARG A 381 11.57 2.71 10.73
C ARG A 381 11.94 3.94 9.94
N ALA A 382 12.97 3.82 9.09
CA ALA A 382 13.29 4.74 8.03
C ALA A 382 12.78 4.20 6.68
N SER A 383 12.18 5.04 5.85
CA SER A 383 11.72 4.67 4.50
C SER A 383 11.94 5.82 3.52
N PHE A 384 12.68 5.56 2.47
CA PHE A 384 13.07 6.52 1.45
C PHE A 384 12.11 6.45 0.25
N ALA A 385 12.03 7.57 -0.48
CA ALA A 385 11.28 7.71 -1.72
C ALA A 385 12.19 8.28 -2.82
N PRO A 386 11.78 8.25 -4.10
CA PRO A 386 12.62 8.71 -5.22
C PRO A 386 13.15 10.14 -5.11
N TYR A 387 12.50 11.00 -4.33
CA TYR A 387 12.95 12.37 -4.08
C TYR A 387 13.96 12.51 -2.94
N ASN A 388 14.28 11.46 -2.21
CA ASN A 388 15.35 11.51 -1.21
C ASN A 388 16.73 11.49 -1.88
N THR A 389 17.71 12.11 -1.23
CA THR A 389 19.07 12.21 -1.75
C THR A 389 20.04 11.32 -0.96
N LEU A 390 21.20 11.05 -1.54
CA LEU A 390 22.25 10.30 -0.84
C LEU A 390 22.77 11.10 0.38
N GLU A 391 22.85 12.42 0.29
CA GLU A 391 23.22 13.30 1.40
C GLU A 391 22.23 13.18 2.58
N GLU A 392 20.91 13.03 2.30
CA GLU A 392 19.92 12.75 3.35
C GLU A 392 20.14 11.38 4.00
N ALA A 393 20.57 10.38 3.23
CA ALA A 393 20.90 9.07 3.77
C ALA A 393 22.19 9.12 4.64
N GLU A 394 23.18 9.88 4.23
CA GLU A 394 24.40 10.11 5.01
C GLU A 394 24.09 10.84 6.34
N GLU A 395 23.28 11.91 6.29
CA GLU A 395 22.87 12.64 7.50
C GLU A 395 22.01 11.76 8.42
N PHE A 396 21.14 10.90 7.86
CA PHE A 396 20.39 9.92 8.64
C PHE A 396 21.32 8.98 9.43
N ILE A 397 22.30 8.37 8.79
CA ILE A 397 23.25 7.44 9.46
C ILE A 397 24.07 8.18 10.52
N LYS A 398 24.55 9.38 10.23
CA LYS A 398 25.28 10.22 11.18
C LYS A 398 24.43 10.58 12.41
N CYS A 399 23.18 11.01 12.20
CA CYS A 399 22.24 11.32 13.28
C CYS A 399 21.88 10.07 14.09
N LEU A 400 21.68 8.91 13.43
CA LEU A 400 21.40 7.64 14.09
C LEU A 400 22.54 7.23 15.03
N ASN A 401 23.78 7.25 14.56
CA ASN A 401 24.94 6.93 15.39
C ASN A 401 25.04 7.85 16.61
N ARG A 402 24.86 9.16 16.40
CA ARG A 402 24.89 10.14 17.49
C ARG A 402 23.73 9.91 18.49
N ALA A 403 22.54 9.56 18.01
CA ALA A 403 21.40 9.27 18.88
C ALA A 403 21.64 8.00 19.72
N ILE A 404 22.23 6.97 19.13
CA ILE A 404 22.63 5.75 19.84
C ILE A 404 23.68 6.06 20.91
N ASP A 405 24.70 6.87 20.60
CA ASP A 405 25.75 7.26 21.56
C ASP A 405 25.23 8.10 22.72
N ILE A 406 24.13 8.85 22.54
CA ILE A 406 23.46 9.63 23.60
C ILE A 406 22.64 8.74 24.53
N LEU A 407 22.06 7.66 23.99
CA LEU A 407 21.09 6.83 24.71
C LEU A 407 21.70 5.58 25.36
N LEU A 408 22.89 5.16 24.95
CA LEU A 408 23.70 4.10 25.57
C LEU A 408 24.67 4.66 26.60
#